data_030402dc7049ea2cd56b4f76ae989d16
#
_entry.id   030402dc7049ea2cd56b4f76ae989d16
#
_cell.length_a   1.000
_cell.length_b   1.000
_cell.length_c   1.000
_cell.angle_alpha   90.00
_cell.angle_beta   90.00
_cell.angle_gamma   90.00
#
_symmetry.space_group_name_H-M   'P 1'
#
loop_
_entity.id
_entity.type
_entity.pdbx_description
1 polymer ?
#
loop_
_entity_poly.entity_id
_entity_poly.type
_entity_poly.pdbx_seq_one_letter_code
_entity_poly.pdbx_strand_id
1 'polypeptide(L)'
;MIVIDASSLAKYIIKEEGWARVKKYLVNNQVYTLDLAVKEVLNVIWKYSVIFRALSPNIAMEKYSILTNLIENKIVSIDDEKRYLKEAFNIALKMKLTIYDALYVAQAIKLNAPLLTSDNDQARVARNLGLRVIFV
;
A
#
# COMPACT_ATOMS: atom_id res chain seq x y z
N MET A 1 -0.49 -14.36 5.29
CA MET A 1 -1.09 -13.01 5.43
C MET A 1 -0.01 -11.97 5.27
N ILE A 2 -0.24 -10.95 4.48
CA ILE A 2 0.65 -9.81 4.26
C ILE A 2 -0.18 -8.53 4.30
N VAL A 3 0.39 -7.44 4.82
CA VAL A 3 -0.15 -6.08 4.63
C VAL A 3 0.62 -5.42 3.49
N ILE A 4 -0.08 -4.85 2.52
CA ILE A 4 0.50 -4.09 1.41
C ILE A 4 0.14 -2.60 1.57
N ASP A 5 1.14 -1.73 1.41
CA ASP A 5 0.90 -0.30 1.39
C ASP A 5 0.54 0.21 -0.01
N ALA A 6 0.13 1.48 -0.10
CA ALA A 6 -0.24 2.08 -1.37
C ALA A 6 0.92 2.17 -2.36
N SER A 7 2.16 2.37 -1.87
CA SER A 7 3.33 2.49 -2.75
C SER A 7 3.59 1.22 -3.55
N SER A 8 3.53 0.07 -2.88
CA SER A 8 3.72 -1.23 -3.52
C SER A 8 2.54 -1.62 -4.40
N LEU A 9 1.32 -1.31 -3.96
CA LEU A 9 0.12 -1.59 -4.75
C LEU A 9 0.11 -0.75 -6.03
N ALA A 10 0.45 0.54 -5.95
CA ALA A 10 0.61 1.41 -7.11
C ALA A 10 1.70 0.92 -8.06
N LYS A 11 2.84 0.48 -7.52
CA LYS A 11 3.93 -0.10 -8.31
C LYS A 11 3.44 -1.25 -9.19
N TYR A 12 2.65 -2.14 -8.63
CA TYR A 12 2.07 -3.25 -9.38
C TYR A 12 1.11 -2.77 -10.48
N ILE A 13 0.20 -1.85 -10.14
CA ILE A 13 -0.85 -1.39 -11.04
C ILE A 13 -0.28 -0.59 -12.22
N ILE A 14 0.69 0.29 -11.96
CA ILE A 14 1.34 1.13 -12.97
C ILE A 14 2.42 0.36 -13.75
N LYS A 15 2.85 -0.77 -13.21
CA LYS A 15 3.97 -1.58 -13.73
C LYS A 15 5.31 -0.83 -13.69
N GLU A 16 5.59 -0.18 -12.55
CA GLU A 16 6.92 0.34 -12.27
C GLU A 16 7.93 -0.81 -12.14
N GLU A 17 9.22 -0.48 -12.26
CA GLU A 17 10.28 -1.47 -12.05
C GLU A 17 10.07 -2.21 -10.72
N GLY A 18 10.15 -3.53 -10.76
CA GLY A 18 9.91 -4.39 -9.60
C GLY A 18 8.47 -4.86 -9.42
N TRP A 19 7.53 -4.44 -10.25
CA TRP A 19 6.12 -4.83 -10.15
C TRP A 19 5.89 -6.36 -10.16
N ALA A 20 6.74 -7.10 -10.86
CA ALA A 20 6.62 -8.56 -10.94
C ALA A 20 6.90 -9.24 -9.59
N ARG A 21 7.73 -8.63 -8.73
CA ARG A 21 7.95 -9.11 -7.36
C ARG A 21 6.70 -8.91 -6.52
N VAL A 22 6.05 -7.74 -6.64
CA VAL A 22 4.78 -7.48 -5.97
C VAL A 22 3.73 -8.50 -6.37
N LYS A 23 3.62 -8.79 -7.68
CA LYS A 23 2.69 -9.80 -8.22
C LYS A 23 2.82 -11.15 -7.52
N LYS A 24 4.05 -11.61 -7.26
CA LYS A 24 4.27 -12.90 -6.58
C LYS A 24 3.61 -12.93 -5.20
N TYR A 25 3.67 -11.83 -4.47
CA TYR A 25 3.05 -11.75 -3.15
C TYR A 25 1.53 -11.68 -3.23
N LEU A 26 0.99 -10.94 -4.21
CA LEU A 26 -0.46 -10.86 -4.44
C LEU A 26 -1.08 -12.23 -4.77
N VAL A 27 -0.37 -13.04 -5.54
CA VAL A 27 -0.88 -14.35 -5.98
C VAL A 27 -0.75 -15.42 -4.88
N ASN A 28 0.29 -15.35 -4.05
CA ASN A 28 0.64 -16.44 -3.13
C ASN A 28 0.23 -16.18 -1.68
N ASN A 29 -0.42 -15.07 -1.37
CA ASN A 29 -0.75 -14.70 0.00
C ASN A 29 -2.17 -14.15 0.13
N GLN A 30 -2.70 -14.19 1.34
CA GLN A 30 -3.82 -13.35 1.72
C GLN A 30 -3.28 -11.93 1.94
N VAL A 31 -3.73 -10.99 1.15
CA VAL A 31 -3.22 -9.62 1.15
C VAL A 31 -4.25 -8.67 1.70
N TYR A 32 -3.84 -7.85 2.66
CA TYR A 32 -4.67 -6.83 3.29
C TYR A 32 -4.08 -5.45 3.05
N THR A 33 -4.96 -4.48 2.95
CA THR A 33 -4.61 -3.07 2.94
C THR A 33 -5.71 -2.26 3.61
N LEU A 34 -5.61 -0.94 3.57
CA LEU A 34 -6.59 -0.02 4.13
C LEU A 34 -7.42 0.62 3.03
N ASP A 35 -8.63 1.06 3.36
CA ASP A 35 -9.45 1.89 2.45
C ASP A 35 -8.71 3.17 2.02
N LEU A 36 -7.83 3.72 2.87
CA LEU A 36 -6.91 4.80 2.52
C LEU A 36 -6.10 4.50 1.24
N ALA A 37 -5.67 3.24 1.06
CA ALA A 37 -4.85 2.85 -0.08
C ALA A 37 -5.52 3.13 -1.42
N VAL A 38 -6.84 3.03 -1.50
CA VAL A 38 -7.60 3.31 -2.73
C VAL A 38 -7.33 4.75 -3.19
N LYS A 39 -7.47 5.71 -2.31
CA LYS A 39 -7.24 7.13 -2.61
C LYS A 39 -5.78 7.41 -2.91
N GLU A 40 -4.87 6.84 -2.17
CA GLU A 40 -3.43 7.05 -2.38
C GLU A 40 -2.97 6.47 -3.72
N VAL A 41 -3.43 5.27 -4.09
CA VAL A 41 -3.12 4.67 -5.39
C VAL A 41 -3.70 5.50 -6.53
N LEU A 42 -4.95 5.95 -6.40
CA LEU A 42 -5.58 6.81 -7.40
C LEU A 42 -4.83 8.13 -7.56
N ASN A 43 -4.30 8.69 -6.47
CA ASN A 43 -3.48 9.90 -6.54
C ASN A 43 -2.15 9.66 -7.28
N VAL A 44 -1.55 8.49 -7.13
CA VAL A 44 -0.35 8.12 -7.90
C VAL A 44 -0.68 8.01 -9.39
N ILE A 45 -1.78 7.33 -9.75
CA ILE A 45 -2.25 7.23 -11.14
C ILE A 45 -2.51 8.63 -11.71
N TRP A 46 -3.15 9.49 -10.93
CA TRP A 46 -3.38 10.89 -11.31
C TRP A 46 -2.08 11.63 -11.61
N LYS A 47 -1.05 11.49 -10.78
CA LYS A 47 0.27 12.11 -11.03
C LYS A 47 0.88 11.64 -12.34
N TYR A 48 0.81 10.35 -12.62
CA TYR A 48 1.35 9.79 -13.87
C TYR A 48 0.60 10.30 -15.09
N SER A 49 -0.70 10.57 -14.98
CA SER A 49 -1.50 11.09 -16.08
C SER A 49 -1.37 12.61 -16.22
N VAL A 50 -1.59 13.34 -15.14
CA VAL A 50 -1.74 14.83 -15.19
C VAL A 50 -0.41 15.54 -15.06
N ILE A 51 0.48 15.09 -14.20
CA ILE A 51 1.77 15.76 -13.94
C ILE A 51 2.84 15.26 -14.90
N PHE A 52 3.07 13.95 -14.92
CA PHE A 52 4.14 13.36 -15.73
C PHE A 52 3.74 13.13 -17.19
N ARG A 53 2.45 13.16 -17.48
CA ARG A 53 1.89 12.90 -18.82
C ARG A 53 2.35 11.58 -19.43
N ALA A 54 2.59 10.59 -18.57
CA ALA A 54 3.01 9.25 -18.95
C ALA A 54 1.84 8.31 -19.28
N LEU A 55 0.64 8.62 -18.78
CA LEU A 55 -0.58 7.87 -19.02
C LEU A 55 -1.65 8.78 -19.63
N SER A 56 -2.29 8.32 -20.70
CA SER A 56 -3.49 8.99 -21.20
C SER A 56 -4.65 8.85 -20.18
N PRO A 57 -5.69 9.71 -20.23
CA PRO A 57 -6.86 9.55 -19.37
C PRO A 57 -7.54 8.18 -19.51
N ASN A 58 -7.58 7.63 -20.72
CA ASN A 58 -8.15 6.29 -20.95
C ASN A 58 -7.33 5.20 -20.26
N ILE A 59 -6.02 5.26 -20.35
CA ILE A 59 -5.12 4.31 -19.66
C ILE A 59 -5.24 4.48 -18.15
N ALA A 60 -5.34 5.70 -17.64
CA ALA A 60 -5.55 5.95 -16.22
C ALA A 60 -6.86 5.29 -15.73
N MET A 61 -7.94 5.36 -16.51
CA MET A 61 -9.20 4.68 -16.18
C MET A 61 -9.08 3.16 -16.23
N GLU A 62 -8.27 2.60 -17.12
CA GLU A 62 -7.95 1.17 -17.13
C GLU A 62 -7.22 0.77 -15.84
N LYS A 63 -6.29 1.59 -15.35
CA LYS A 63 -5.58 1.35 -14.08
C LYS A 63 -6.56 1.40 -12.89
N TYR A 64 -7.50 2.33 -12.89
CA TYR A 64 -8.59 2.35 -11.92
C TYR A 64 -9.37 1.02 -11.92
N SER A 65 -9.69 0.49 -13.09
CA SER A 65 -10.40 -0.79 -13.21
C SER A 65 -9.58 -1.96 -12.68
N ILE A 66 -8.26 -1.95 -12.85
CA ILE A 66 -7.38 -2.98 -12.26
C ILE A 66 -7.47 -2.92 -10.73
N LEU A 67 -7.39 -1.73 -10.15
CA LEU A 67 -7.51 -1.55 -8.69
C LEU A 67 -8.84 -2.08 -8.16
N THR A 68 -9.96 -1.70 -8.79
CA THR A 68 -11.29 -2.15 -8.37
C THR A 68 -11.45 -3.65 -8.50
N ASN A 69 -10.93 -4.25 -9.57
CA ASN A 69 -10.96 -5.71 -9.75
C ASN A 69 -10.17 -6.46 -8.69
N LEU A 70 -9.01 -5.95 -8.28
CA LEU A 70 -8.23 -6.56 -7.18
C LEU A 70 -9.03 -6.61 -5.89
N ILE A 71 -9.81 -5.57 -5.61
CA ILE A 71 -10.63 -5.46 -4.40
C ILE A 71 -11.90 -6.31 -4.51
N GLU A 72 -12.63 -6.18 -5.59
CA GLU A 72 -13.90 -6.90 -5.82
C GLU A 72 -13.71 -8.41 -5.84
N ASN A 73 -12.62 -8.88 -6.43
CA ASN A 73 -12.25 -10.30 -6.46
C ASN A 73 -11.52 -10.77 -5.19
N LYS A 74 -11.41 -9.93 -4.18
CA LYS A 74 -10.77 -10.23 -2.90
C LYS A 74 -9.32 -10.73 -3.02
N ILE A 75 -8.62 -10.32 -4.07
CA ILE A 75 -7.17 -10.52 -4.18
C ILE A 75 -6.48 -9.64 -3.14
N VAL A 76 -7.03 -8.44 -2.93
CA VAL A 76 -6.64 -7.54 -1.86
C VAL A 76 -7.88 -7.24 -1.00
N SER A 77 -7.81 -7.57 0.27
CA SER A 77 -8.86 -7.29 1.25
C SER A 77 -8.65 -5.92 1.88
N ILE A 78 -9.73 -5.18 2.05
CA ILE A 78 -9.70 -3.82 2.61
C ILE A 78 -10.18 -3.82 4.05
N ASP A 79 -9.38 -3.26 4.96
CA ASP A 79 -9.78 -2.94 6.32
C ASP A 79 -10.12 -1.45 6.44
N ASP A 80 -11.01 -1.14 7.37
CA ASP A 80 -11.32 0.24 7.76
C ASP A 80 -10.15 0.83 8.56
N GLU A 81 -9.56 1.91 8.05
CA GLU A 81 -8.45 2.64 8.69
C GLU A 81 -8.78 3.10 10.12
N LYS A 82 -10.04 3.33 10.43
CA LYS A 82 -10.48 3.75 11.77
C LYS A 82 -10.08 2.78 12.86
N ARG A 83 -9.94 1.51 12.54
CA ARG A 83 -9.49 0.48 13.49
C ARG A 83 -8.08 0.71 14.01
N TYR A 84 -7.27 1.46 13.27
CA TYR A 84 -5.84 1.59 13.52
C TYR A 84 -5.41 3.02 13.86
N LEU A 85 -6.33 3.98 13.89
CA LEU A 85 -6.01 5.40 14.04
C LEU A 85 -5.25 5.71 15.32
N LYS A 86 -5.66 5.16 16.46
CA LYS A 86 -5.02 5.44 17.75
C LYS A 86 -3.56 4.95 17.77
N GLU A 87 -3.33 3.71 17.39
CA GLU A 87 -2.01 3.11 17.33
C GLU A 87 -1.14 3.81 16.28
N ALA A 88 -1.71 4.13 15.13
CA ALA A 88 -1.01 4.84 14.06
C ALA A 88 -0.58 6.24 14.50
N PHE A 89 -1.45 6.97 15.18
CA PHE A 89 -1.12 8.31 15.69
C PHE A 89 0.02 8.27 16.72
N ASN A 90 -0.01 7.28 17.61
CA ASN A 90 1.06 7.07 18.57
C ASN A 90 2.41 6.76 17.89
N ILE A 91 2.40 5.90 16.86
CA ILE A 91 3.58 5.60 16.04
C ILE A 91 4.07 6.86 15.33
N ALA A 92 3.17 7.60 14.70
CA ALA A 92 3.49 8.84 13.98
C ALA A 92 4.20 9.85 14.85
N LEU A 93 3.71 10.05 16.08
CA LEU A 93 4.30 10.98 17.05
C LEU A 93 5.68 10.53 17.54
N LYS A 94 5.85 9.25 17.84
CA LYS A 94 7.10 8.70 18.40
C LYS A 94 8.19 8.50 17.35
N MET A 95 7.81 8.08 16.15
CA MET A 95 8.75 7.65 15.12
C MET A 95 8.92 8.67 14.00
N LYS A 96 8.28 9.85 14.12
CA LYS A 96 8.33 10.92 13.10
C LYS A 96 7.91 10.43 11.71
N LEU A 97 6.88 9.61 11.67
CA LEU A 97 6.27 9.11 10.46
C LEU A 97 4.94 9.82 10.23
N THR A 98 4.53 10.04 8.99
CA THR A 98 3.20 10.59 8.72
C THR A 98 2.13 9.62 9.22
N ILE A 99 0.96 10.16 9.58
CA ILE A 99 -0.17 9.33 9.99
C ILE A 99 -0.58 8.33 8.90
N TYR A 100 -0.47 8.72 7.64
CA TYR A 100 -0.81 7.87 6.49
C TYR A 100 0.09 6.63 6.43
N ASP A 101 1.40 6.81 6.52
CA ASP A 101 2.35 5.70 6.52
C ASP A 101 2.27 4.88 7.81
N ALA A 102 2.04 5.53 8.94
CA ALA A 102 1.89 4.88 10.24
C ALA A 102 0.66 3.96 10.29
N LEU A 103 -0.40 4.25 9.53
CA LEU A 103 -1.61 3.43 9.46
C LEU A 103 -1.30 2.03 8.93
N TYR A 104 -0.50 1.89 7.89
CA TYR A 104 -0.11 0.57 7.36
C TYR A 104 0.78 -0.20 8.34
N VAL A 105 1.67 0.51 9.02
CA VAL A 105 2.51 -0.09 10.07
C VAL A 105 1.64 -0.61 11.22
N ALA A 106 0.69 0.19 11.68
CA ALA A 106 -0.25 -0.20 12.73
C ALA A 106 -1.10 -1.41 12.32
N GLN A 107 -1.59 -1.45 11.08
CA GLN A 107 -2.32 -2.59 10.54
C GLN A 107 -1.45 -3.86 10.56
N ALA A 108 -0.21 -3.77 10.09
CA ALA A 108 0.71 -4.90 10.06
C ALA A 108 1.01 -5.43 11.48
N ILE A 109 1.20 -4.54 12.45
CA ILE A 109 1.39 -4.92 13.86
C ILE A 109 0.16 -5.66 14.38
N LYS A 110 -1.02 -5.08 14.19
CA LYS A 110 -2.29 -5.65 14.69
C LYS A 110 -2.57 -7.02 14.12
N LEU A 111 -2.29 -7.21 12.82
CA LEU A 111 -2.49 -8.48 12.13
C LEU A 111 -1.32 -9.46 12.33
N ASN A 112 -0.26 -9.04 13.02
CA ASN A 112 0.98 -9.81 13.14
C ASN A 112 1.47 -10.32 11.78
N ALA A 113 1.46 -9.45 10.78
CA ALA A 113 1.76 -9.77 9.39
C ALA A 113 2.96 -8.96 8.88
N PRO A 114 3.75 -9.51 7.94
CA PRO A 114 4.78 -8.74 7.26
C PRO A 114 4.19 -7.53 6.52
N LEU A 115 4.96 -6.45 6.43
CA LEU A 115 4.62 -5.27 5.65
C LEU A 115 5.36 -5.31 4.31
N LEU A 116 4.61 -5.29 3.22
CA LEU A 116 5.11 -5.16 1.86
C LEU A 116 5.06 -3.69 1.46
N THR A 117 6.21 -3.06 1.29
CA THR A 117 6.31 -1.63 1.00
C THR A 117 7.45 -1.31 0.03
N SER A 118 7.30 -0.21 -0.70
CA SER A 118 8.35 0.41 -1.52
C SER A 118 8.85 1.72 -0.91
N ASP A 119 8.35 2.10 0.26
CA ASP A 119 8.72 3.33 0.97
C ASP A 119 9.83 3.07 1.98
N ASN A 120 10.95 3.81 1.84
CA ASN A 120 12.13 3.64 2.70
C ASN A 120 11.86 4.01 4.16
N ASP A 121 11.16 5.11 4.41
CA ASP A 121 10.89 5.59 5.77
C ASP A 121 9.93 4.65 6.48
N GLN A 122 8.89 4.21 5.80
CA GLN A 122 7.96 3.24 6.33
C GLN A 122 8.64 1.90 6.64
N ALA A 123 9.50 1.41 5.74
CA ALA A 123 10.26 0.19 5.94
C ALA A 123 11.18 0.29 7.16
N ARG A 124 11.88 1.41 7.30
CA ARG A 124 12.79 1.67 8.44
C ARG A 124 12.03 1.65 9.77
N VAL A 125 10.94 2.37 9.86
CA VAL A 125 10.12 2.44 11.08
C VAL A 125 9.53 1.08 11.42
N ALA A 126 8.99 0.38 10.43
CA ALA A 126 8.43 -0.96 10.64
C ALA A 126 9.46 -1.94 11.18
N ARG A 127 10.68 -1.93 10.64
CA ARG A 127 11.80 -2.77 11.14
C ARG A 127 12.17 -2.40 12.57
N ASN A 128 12.24 -1.11 12.89
CA ASN A 128 12.55 -0.64 14.24
C ASN A 128 11.50 -1.08 15.26
N LEU A 129 10.27 -1.29 14.83
CA LEU A 129 9.17 -1.79 15.66
C LEU A 129 9.09 -3.33 15.69
N GLY A 130 10.06 -4.02 15.09
CA GLY A 130 10.13 -5.49 15.09
C GLY A 130 9.31 -6.18 14.03
N LEU A 131 8.75 -5.44 13.05
CA LEU A 131 8.02 -6.04 11.95
C LEU A 131 8.96 -6.64 10.91
N ARG A 132 8.56 -7.76 10.34
CA ARG A 132 9.14 -8.25 9.10
C ARG A 132 8.71 -7.35 7.95
N VAL A 133 9.67 -6.84 7.19
CA VAL A 133 9.42 -5.98 6.04
C VAL A 133 9.88 -6.69 4.77
N ILE A 134 9.01 -6.69 3.78
CA ILE A 134 9.31 -7.11 2.41
C ILE A 134 9.42 -5.83 1.59
N PHE A 135 10.65 -5.46 1.26
CA PHE A 135 10.91 -4.24 0.49
C PHE A 135 10.97 -4.56 -1.01
N VAL A 136 10.21 -3.84 -1.82
CA VAL A 136 10.11 -4.05 -3.27
C VAL A 136 10.32 -2.79 -4.09
#